data_93e20dc158580d351e481f569c7427dc
#
_entry.id   93e20dc158580d351e481f569c7427dc
#
_cell.length_a   1.000
_cell.length_b   1.000
_cell.length_c   1.000
_cell.angle_alpha   90.00
_cell.angle_beta   90.00
_cell.angle_gamma   90.00
#
_symmetry.space_group_name_H-M   'P 1'
#
loop_
_entity.id
_entity.type
_entity.pdbx_description
1 polymer ?
#
loop_
_entity_poly.entity_id
_entity_poly.type
_entity_poly.pdbx_seq_one_letter_code
_entity_poly.pdbx_strand_id
1 'polypeptide(L)'
;MKFQGTNNYISTEDLNVAVNAAITLEKPLLIKGEPGTGKTELARQVSDSLGLDIIEWNIKSTTKAQQGLYEYDAVSRLRDSQLGDKKIENIGNYIKKGKIWNAFESKERSVLLIDEIDKADIEFPNDLLQELDKMEFFVYETNEIVK
;
A
#
# COMPACT_ATOMS: atom_id res chain seq x y z
N MET A 1 -16.49 8.08 11.94
CA MET A 1 -17.09 8.02 10.59
C MET A 1 -17.36 6.56 10.21
N LYS A 2 -18.49 6.33 9.61
CA LYS A 2 -18.88 4.98 9.16
C LYS A 2 -19.21 5.00 7.68
N PHE A 3 -18.70 4.02 6.95
CA PHE A 3 -19.09 3.78 5.55
C PHE A 3 -20.48 3.12 5.49
N GLN A 4 -21.37 3.64 4.66
CA GLN A 4 -22.73 3.12 4.46
C GLN A 4 -23.10 3.03 2.98
N GLY A 5 -22.11 3.05 2.09
CA GLY A 5 -22.32 3.24 0.67
C GLY A 5 -22.43 4.71 0.29
N THR A 6 -22.68 4.96 -0.98
CA THR A 6 -22.86 6.30 -1.54
C THR A 6 -24.05 6.29 -2.51
N ASN A 7 -24.43 7.47 -2.99
CA ASN A 7 -25.49 7.57 -4.02
C ASN A 7 -25.09 6.86 -5.34
N ASN A 8 -23.80 6.70 -5.58
CA ASN A 8 -23.25 6.08 -6.78
C ASN A 8 -22.82 4.63 -6.57
N TYR A 9 -22.83 4.14 -5.32
CA TYR A 9 -22.39 2.79 -4.97
C TYR A 9 -23.29 2.19 -3.89
N ILE A 10 -24.07 1.21 -4.29
CA ILE A 10 -24.95 0.47 -3.38
C ILE A 10 -24.15 -0.68 -2.76
N SER A 11 -23.91 -0.59 -1.45
CA SER A 11 -23.23 -1.63 -0.70
C SER A 11 -24.22 -2.47 0.11
N THR A 12 -23.88 -3.75 0.28
CA THR A 12 -24.63 -4.64 1.18
C THR A 12 -24.31 -4.32 2.64
N GLU A 13 -25.21 -4.70 3.55
CA GLU A 13 -24.97 -4.52 4.99
C GLU A 13 -23.71 -5.27 5.46
N ASP A 14 -23.51 -6.51 5.01
CA ASP A 14 -22.33 -7.32 5.32
C ASP A 14 -21.04 -6.64 4.87
N LEU A 15 -21.05 -6.05 3.68
CA LEU A 15 -19.89 -5.30 3.17
C LEU A 15 -19.62 -4.06 4.02
N ASN A 16 -20.65 -3.33 4.39
CA ASN A 16 -20.51 -2.15 5.26
C ASN A 16 -19.93 -2.53 6.63
N VAL A 17 -20.39 -3.64 7.22
CA VAL A 17 -19.84 -4.16 8.48
C VAL A 17 -18.37 -4.52 8.33
N ALA A 18 -17.98 -5.24 7.27
CA ALA A 18 -16.60 -5.62 7.02
C ALA A 18 -15.68 -4.41 6.82
N VAL A 19 -16.10 -3.44 6.01
CA VAL A 19 -15.35 -2.20 5.77
C VAL A 19 -15.16 -1.41 7.07
N ASN A 20 -16.23 -1.20 7.83
CA ASN A 20 -16.16 -0.46 9.08
C ASN A 20 -15.32 -1.17 10.16
N ALA A 21 -15.35 -2.51 10.21
CA ALA A 21 -14.48 -3.28 11.08
C ALA A 21 -13.01 -3.11 10.71
N ALA A 22 -12.67 -3.20 9.42
CA ALA A 22 -11.30 -2.98 8.94
C ALA A 22 -10.79 -1.57 9.29
N ILE A 23 -11.63 -0.55 9.11
CA ILE A 23 -11.30 0.84 9.47
C ILE A 23 -11.05 0.99 10.97
N THR A 24 -11.92 0.42 11.80
CA THR A 24 -11.85 0.55 13.26
C THR A 24 -10.67 -0.21 13.84
N LEU A 25 -10.39 -1.40 13.32
CA LEU A 25 -9.31 -2.27 13.78
C LEU A 25 -7.95 -1.95 13.13
N GLU A 26 -7.93 -1.04 12.16
CA GLU A 26 -6.73 -0.72 11.36
C GLU A 26 -6.11 -1.96 10.73
N LYS A 27 -6.97 -2.80 10.13
CA LYS A 27 -6.58 -4.04 9.48
C LYS A 27 -6.86 -4.00 7.98
N PRO A 28 -6.05 -4.71 7.18
CA PRO A 28 -6.35 -4.85 5.76
C PRO A 28 -7.64 -5.62 5.53
N LEU A 29 -8.35 -5.28 4.47
CA LEU A 29 -9.57 -5.96 4.04
C LEU A 29 -9.33 -6.61 2.67
N LEU A 30 -9.52 -7.92 2.58
CA LEU A 30 -9.46 -8.64 1.32
C LEU A 30 -10.87 -8.79 0.72
N ILE A 31 -11.05 -8.23 -0.47
CA ILE A 31 -12.28 -8.34 -1.23
C ILE A 31 -12.11 -9.36 -2.35
N LYS A 32 -12.93 -10.39 -2.35
CA LYS A 32 -13.01 -11.41 -3.40
C LYS A 32 -14.34 -11.28 -4.15
N GLY A 33 -14.34 -11.57 -5.44
CA GLY A 33 -15.55 -11.57 -6.25
C GLY A 33 -15.24 -11.68 -7.74
N GLU A 34 -16.29 -11.93 -8.50
CA GLU A 34 -16.20 -12.00 -9.95
C GLU A 34 -15.77 -10.66 -10.57
N PRO A 35 -15.14 -10.67 -11.76
CA PRO A 35 -14.85 -9.45 -12.49
C PRO A 35 -16.13 -8.60 -12.72
N GLY A 36 -16.01 -7.29 -12.57
CA GLY A 36 -17.12 -6.37 -12.80
C GLY A 36 -18.11 -6.23 -11.63
N THR A 37 -17.79 -6.74 -10.44
CA THR A 37 -18.65 -6.63 -9.23
C THR A 37 -18.42 -5.37 -8.41
N GLY A 38 -17.58 -4.43 -8.89
CA GLY A 38 -17.33 -3.15 -8.22
C GLY A 38 -16.29 -3.18 -7.09
N LYS A 39 -15.42 -4.19 -7.07
CA LYS A 39 -14.35 -4.31 -6.04
C LYS A 39 -13.41 -3.11 -6.01
N THR A 40 -12.93 -2.68 -7.17
CA THR A 40 -12.04 -1.52 -7.29
C THR A 40 -12.77 -0.23 -6.94
N GLU A 41 -14.02 -0.11 -7.36
CA GLU A 41 -14.85 1.05 -7.07
C GLU A 41 -15.13 1.21 -5.57
N LEU A 42 -15.22 0.12 -4.82
CA LEU A 42 -15.42 0.16 -3.38
C LEU A 42 -14.39 1.04 -2.67
N ALA A 43 -13.10 0.87 -2.98
CA ALA A 43 -12.03 1.64 -2.34
C ALA A 43 -12.18 3.15 -2.62
N ARG A 44 -12.54 3.51 -3.85
CA ARG A 44 -12.79 4.91 -4.23
C ARG A 44 -13.98 5.49 -3.49
N GLN A 45 -15.07 4.72 -3.37
CA GLN A 45 -16.26 5.17 -2.66
C GLN A 45 -16.03 5.29 -1.14
N VAL A 46 -15.21 4.44 -0.56
CA VAL A 46 -14.78 4.57 0.84
C VAL A 46 -13.96 5.84 1.03
N SER A 47 -12.99 6.09 0.14
CA SER A 47 -12.18 7.31 0.13
C SER A 47 -13.07 8.56 0.05
N ASP A 48 -13.96 8.62 -0.93
CA ASP A 48 -14.85 9.75 -1.14
C ASP A 48 -15.79 10.00 0.05
N SER A 49 -16.41 8.94 0.57
CA SER A 49 -17.37 9.03 1.66
C SER A 49 -16.75 9.46 3.00
N LEU A 50 -15.50 9.14 3.21
CA LEU A 50 -14.77 9.48 4.43
C LEU A 50 -13.88 10.72 4.29
N GLY A 51 -13.78 11.28 3.07
CA GLY A 51 -12.90 12.42 2.78
C GLY A 51 -11.43 12.10 2.94
N LEU A 52 -11.03 10.87 2.61
CA LEU A 52 -9.65 10.40 2.71
C LEU A 52 -9.00 10.35 1.33
N ASP A 53 -7.70 10.59 1.28
CA ASP A 53 -6.93 10.39 0.06
C ASP A 53 -6.82 8.90 -0.28
N ILE A 54 -6.77 8.59 -1.57
CA ILE A 54 -6.57 7.23 -2.07
C ILE A 54 -5.20 7.10 -2.73
N ILE A 55 -4.49 6.03 -2.37
CA ILE A 55 -3.24 5.61 -3.00
C ILE A 55 -3.51 4.29 -3.70
N GLU A 56 -3.35 4.26 -5.02
CA GLU A 56 -3.60 3.05 -5.82
C GLU A 56 -2.29 2.35 -6.19
N TRP A 57 -2.23 1.05 -5.95
CA TRP A 57 -1.14 0.18 -6.37
C TRP A 57 -1.68 -0.95 -7.23
N ASN A 58 -1.45 -0.85 -8.52
CA ASN A 58 -1.87 -1.87 -9.50
C ASN A 58 -0.80 -2.95 -9.61
N ILE A 59 -1.17 -4.17 -9.25
CA ILE A 59 -0.27 -5.32 -9.26
C ILE A 59 -0.22 -5.94 -10.66
N LYS A 60 0.99 -6.31 -11.08
CA LYS A 60 1.28 -7.02 -12.33
C LYS A 60 1.94 -8.35 -12.01
N SER A 61 2.01 -9.26 -12.98
CA SER A 61 2.70 -10.55 -12.82
C SER A 61 4.18 -10.42 -12.41
N THR A 62 4.81 -9.30 -12.76
CA THR A 62 6.21 -8.99 -12.43
C THR A 62 6.38 -8.22 -11.11
N THR A 63 5.29 -7.80 -10.48
CA THR A 63 5.33 -7.02 -9.25
C THR A 63 5.78 -7.89 -8.08
N LYS A 64 6.75 -7.39 -7.31
CA LYS A 64 7.22 -8.02 -6.07
C LYS A 64 6.71 -7.26 -4.85
N ALA A 65 6.46 -7.99 -3.77
CA ALA A 65 5.96 -7.43 -2.51
C ALA A 65 6.86 -6.31 -1.98
N GLN A 66 8.18 -6.51 -2.04
CA GLN A 66 9.18 -5.53 -1.60
C GLN A 66 9.03 -4.16 -2.29
N GLN A 67 8.56 -4.13 -3.53
CA GLN A 67 8.33 -2.88 -4.28
C GLN A 67 7.26 -1.98 -3.66
N GLY A 68 6.33 -2.56 -2.91
CA GLY A 68 5.33 -1.81 -2.14
C GLY A 68 5.91 -1.13 -0.91
N LEU A 69 6.98 -1.68 -0.36
CA LEU A 69 7.71 -1.11 0.77
C LEU A 69 8.73 -0.09 0.27
N TYR A 70 9.83 -0.55 -0.26
CA TYR A 70 10.87 0.30 -0.88
C TYR A 70 11.80 -0.53 -1.76
N GLU A 71 12.53 0.16 -2.62
CA GLU A 71 13.63 -0.40 -3.40
C GLU A 71 14.91 0.37 -3.10
N TYR A 72 16.02 -0.35 -2.94
CA TYR A 72 17.34 0.21 -2.75
C TYR A 72 18.17 0.12 -4.02
N ASP A 73 18.58 1.27 -4.56
CA ASP A 73 19.37 1.37 -5.79
C ASP A 73 20.87 1.31 -5.49
N ALA A 74 21.36 0.11 -5.19
CA ALA A 74 22.76 -0.14 -4.90
C ALA A 74 23.68 0.14 -6.10
N VAL A 75 23.19 -0.06 -7.31
CA VAL A 75 23.96 0.16 -8.55
C VAL A 75 24.26 1.63 -8.75
N SER A 76 23.27 2.50 -8.61
CA SER A 76 23.48 3.95 -8.69
C SER A 76 24.42 4.44 -7.59
N ARG A 77 24.29 3.92 -6.38
CA ARG A 77 25.19 4.29 -5.27
C ARG A 77 26.62 3.89 -5.54
N LEU A 78 26.85 2.69 -6.07
CA LEU A 78 28.19 2.23 -6.44
C LEU A 78 28.80 3.12 -7.52
N ARG A 79 28.03 3.44 -8.57
CA ARG A 79 28.46 4.35 -9.63
C ARG A 79 28.85 5.72 -9.08
N ASP A 80 28.00 6.32 -8.27
CA ASP A 80 28.22 7.65 -7.69
C ASP A 80 29.43 7.65 -6.75
N SER A 81 29.65 6.55 -6.03
CA SER A 81 30.85 6.35 -5.22
C SER A 81 32.13 6.38 -6.06
N GLN A 82 32.12 5.73 -7.21
CA GLN A 82 33.26 5.71 -8.14
C GLN A 82 33.54 7.09 -8.77
N LEU A 83 32.47 7.89 -8.95
CA LEU A 83 32.56 9.24 -9.49
C LEU A 83 32.85 10.31 -8.43
N GLY A 84 32.92 9.93 -7.15
CA GLY A 84 33.14 10.85 -6.04
C GLY A 84 31.97 11.80 -5.78
N ASP A 85 30.76 11.41 -6.16
CA ASP A 85 29.56 12.21 -5.95
C ASP A 85 29.18 12.24 -4.46
N LYS A 86 28.93 13.43 -3.93
CA LYS A 86 28.55 13.63 -2.52
C LYS A 86 27.19 13.05 -2.16
N LYS A 87 26.34 12.68 -3.13
CA LYS A 87 25.05 12.02 -2.90
C LYS A 87 25.18 10.72 -2.11
N ILE A 88 26.35 10.06 -2.16
CA ILE A 88 26.62 8.82 -1.41
C ILE A 88 26.58 9.01 0.10
N GLU A 89 26.78 10.23 0.61
CA GLU A 89 26.76 10.54 2.04
C GLU A 89 25.37 10.36 2.65
N ASN A 90 24.32 10.50 1.85
CA ASN A 90 22.95 10.26 2.28
C ASN A 90 22.36 9.03 1.55
N ILE A 91 22.27 7.92 2.26
CA ILE A 91 21.73 6.66 1.75
C ILE A 91 20.27 6.79 1.27
N GLY A 92 19.51 7.71 1.84
CA GLY A 92 18.13 8.00 1.44
C GLY A 92 17.99 8.42 -0.01
N ASN A 93 19.05 8.96 -0.64
CA ASN A 93 19.07 9.31 -2.07
C ASN A 93 18.93 8.09 -2.99
N TYR A 94 19.18 6.89 -2.48
CA TYR A 94 19.11 5.61 -3.21
C TYR A 94 17.95 4.73 -2.81
N ILE A 95 17.05 5.24 -1.97
CA ILE A 95 15.83 4.55 -1.53
C ILE A 95 14.65 5.12 -2.30
N LYS A 96 13.99 4.25 -3.06
CA LYS A 96 12.73 4.56 -3.74
C LYS A 96 11.57 4.04 -2.89
N LYS A 97 10.78 4.94 -2.34
CA LYS A 97 9.61 4.59 -1.53
C LYS A 97 8.51 3.95 -2.37
N GLY A 98 7.95 2.85 -1.87
CA GLY A 98 6.80 2.19 -2.47
C GLY A 98 5.47 2.77 -2.01
N LYS A 99 4.37 2.23 -2.53
CA LYS A 99 3.01 2.71 -2.24
C LYS A 99 2.61 2.49 -0.78
N ILE A 100 3.06 1.39 -0.15
CA ILE A 100 2.81 1.11 1.28
C ILE A 100 3.56 2.12 2.14
N TRP A 101 4.82 2.41 1.83
CA TRP A 101 5.56 3.46 2.53
C TRP A 101 4.84 4.80 2.46
N ASN A 102 4.42 5.21 1.28
CA ASN A 102 3.71 6.47 1.09
C ASN A 102 2.42 6.52 1.93
N ALA A 103 1.70 5.40 2.01
CA ALA A 103 0.49 5.31 2.83
C ALA A 103 0.77 5.46 4.33
N PHE A 104 1.83 4.81 4.83
CA PHE A 104 2.21 4.89 6.24
C PHE A 104 2.75 6.26 6.63
N GLU A 105 3.49 6.91 5.74
CA GLU A 105 4.08 8.24 5.98
C GLU A 105 3.08 9.39 5.83
N SER A 106 1.88 9.12 5.30
CA SER A 106 0.85 10.15 5.10
C SER A 106 0.48 10.81 6.43
N LYS A 107 0.44 12.14 6.44
CA LYS A 107 0.08 12.91 7.64
C LYS A 107 -1.34 12.64 8.11
N GLU A 108 -2.22 12.40 7.16
CA GLU A 108 -3.59 12.02 7.41
C GLU A 108 -3.81 10.58 6.96
N ARG A 109 -4.80 9.93 7.56
CA ARG A 109 -5.17 8.57 7.17
C ARG A 109 -5.53 8.53 5.69
N SER A 110 -5.04 7.54 4.97
CA SER A 110 -5.34 7.33 3.56
C SER A 110 -5.92 5.93 3.31
N VAL A 111 -6.59 5.77 2.18
CA VAL A 111 -7.03 4.46 1.69
C VAL A 111 -5.95 3.94 0.74
N LEU A 112 -5.36 2.79 1.04
CA LEU A 112 -4.46 2.10 0.12
C LEU A 112 -5.22 1.01 -0.61
N LEU A 113 -5.37 1.15 -1.91
CA LEU A 113 -5.95 0.13 -2.79
C LEU A 113 -4.84 -0.69 -3.43
N ILE A 114 -4.75 -1.96 -3.07
CA ILE A 114 -3.89 -2.94 -3.75
C ILE A 114 -4.79 -3.71 -4.72
N ASP A 115 -4.75 -3.31 -5.99
CA ASP A 115 -5.64 -3.85 -7.01
C ASP A 115 -4.96 -4.95 -7.83
N GLU A 116 -5.75 -5.92 -8.29
CA GLU A 116 -5.29 -7.02 -9.14
C GLU A 116 -4.24 -7.92 -8.45
N ILE A 117 -4.39 -8.11 -7.12
CA ILE A 117 -3.42 -8.86 -6.31
C ILE A 117 -3.28 -10.34 -6.76
N ASP A 118 -4.27 -10.88 -7.42
CA ASP A 118 -4.27 -12.22 -8.00
C ASP A 118 -3.34 -12.38 -9.22
N LYS A 119 -2.91 -11.29 -9.83
CA LYS A 119 -1.95 -11.31 -10.94
C LYS A 119 -0.52 -11.59 -10.52
N ALA A 120 -0.18 -11.32 -9.26
CA ALA A 120 1.14 -11.59 -8.70
C ALA A 120 1.35 -13.07 -8.42
N ASP A 121 2.59 -13.43 -8.05
CA ASP A 121 2.90 -14.77 -7.55
C ASP A 121 2.03 -15.11 -6.34
N ILE A 122 1.75 -16.39 -6.15
CA ILE A 122 0.90 -16.89 -5.06
C ILE A 122 1.41 -16.48 -3.66
N GLU A 123 2.71 -16.31 -3.51
CA GLU A 123 3.32 -15.91 -2.24
C GLU A 123 3.23 -14.39 -1.96
N PHE A 124 2.88 -13.59 -2.95
CA PHE A 124 2.85 -12.12 -2.82
C PHE A 124 2.02 -11.63 -1.63
N PRO A 125 0.79 -12.10 -1.39
CA PRO A 125 0.03 -11.65 -0.23
C PRO A 125 0.68 -12.02 1.10
N ASN A 126 1.29 -13.22 1.19
CA ASN A 126 1.98 -13.67 2.40
C ASN A 126 3.23 -12.84 2.70
N ASP A 127 3.93 -12.40 1.66
CA ASP A 127 5.13 -11.58 1.79
C ASP A 127 4.85 -10.18 2.38
N LEU A 128 3.60 -9.73 2.36
CA LEU A 128 3.17 -8.45 2.94
C LEU A 128 2.33 -8.60 4.21
N LEU A 129 1.96 -9.82 4.58
CA LEU A 129 0.99 -10.05 5.65
C LEU A 129 1.43 -9.45 6.98
N GLN A 130 2.69 -9.61 7.34
CA GLN A 130 3.21 -9.12 8.61
C GLN A 130 3.23 -7.58 8.67
N GLU A 131 3.69 -6.93 7.62
CA GLU A 131 3.80 -5.48 7.53
C GLU A 131 2.41 -4.83 7.55
N LEU A 132 1.46 -5.39 6.82
CA LEU A 132 0.09 -4.90 6.78
C LEU A 132 -0.67 -5.19 8.09
N ASP A 133 -0.39 -6.30 8.75
CA ASP A 133 -1.01 -6.62 10.05
C ASP A 133 -0.52 -5.70 11.16
N LYS A 134 0.77 -5.41 11.19
CA LYS A 134 1.41 -4.54 12.19
C LYS A 134 1.35 -3.06 11.81
N MET A 135 1.05 -2.73 10.56
CA MET A 135 1.12 -1.38 9.99
C MET A 135 2.48 -0.72 10.21
N GLU A 136 3.53 -1.52 10.09
CA GLU A 136 4.93 -1.06 10.17
C GLU A 136 5.87 -1.96 9.41
N PHE A 137 7.02 -1.44 8.99
CA PHE A 137 8.11 -2.23 8.43
C PHE A 137 9.47 -1.59 8.73
N PHE A 138 10.50 -2.41 8.64
CA PHE A 138 11.88 -2.00 8.92
C PHE A 138 12.65 -1.74 7.62
N VAL A 139 13.38 -0.62 7.59
CA VAL A 139 14.26 -0.25 6.48
C VAL A 139 15.71 -0.54 6.89
N TYR A 140 16.26 -1.60 6.36
CA TYR A 140 17.58 -2.11 6.76
C TYR A 140 18.71 -1.12 6.47
N GLU A 141 18.66 -0.43 5.34
CA GLU A 141 19.70 0.48 4.87
C GLU A 141 19.82 1.74 5.74
N THR A 142 18.72 2.22 6.29
CA THR A 142 18.68 3.40 7.17
C THR A 142 18.49 3.07 8.64
N ASN A 143 18.23 1.81 8.97
CA ASN A 143 17.94 1.34 10.33
C ASN A 143 16.71 2.03 10.97
N GLU A 144 15.72 2.33 10.15
CA GLU A 144 14.49 3.00 10.56
C GLU A 144 13.28 2.08 10.57
N ILE A 145 12.31 2.38 11.41
CA ILE A 145 10.96 1.77 11.36
C ILE A 145 10.00 2.80 10.78
N VAL A 146 9.28 2.41 9.73
CA VAL A 146 8.21 3.21 9.12
C VAL A 146 6.87 2.70 9.64
N LYS A 147 6.01 3.62 10.11
CA LYS A 147 4.69 3.34 10.69
C LYS A 147 3.63 4.23 10.05
#